data_f964555224f0457d24b57e971e87232c
#
_entry.id   f964555224f0457d24b57e971e87232c
#
_cell.length_a   1.000
_cell.length_b   1.000
_cell.length_c   1.000
_cell.angle_alpha   90.00
_cell.angle_beta   90.00
_cell.angle_gamma   90.00
#
_symmetry.space_group_name_H-M   'P 1'
#
loop_
_entity.id
_entity.type
_entity.pdbx_description
1 polymer ?
#
loop_
_entity_poly.entity_id
_entity_poly.type
_entity_poly.pdbx_seq_one_letter_code
_entity_poly.pdbx_strand_id
1 'polypeptide(L)'
;MRKRDAIMRLQSSLFVAALLLSSPGFTLAPATPPATTSPMRALPAADAFFTDPGLRETRAIIVLKDGKPIYERYAPGYGPGNRFISWSMAKSLTSTLIGALVADGKLELDSPAPVPAWAEKGDPRGAITLRHLLHMESGLKHIEADPPERADTNRALFADKSADIVAHAVAAPLESKPGTKYQYSTLTTHILVDIAVRTIDPTAKTPVARRAAMQRFLRERLSGPAGMPSLICEYDPQGTMLGGSLCHATARDWANFGQLYLDDGVVAGRQVVSRDWVRFVRASAPTNAGYGGHFWLNRPKPNGESGLFADQGPADAYSANGHLGQYVIIVPSKRLVVVRLGKTQDDQRQPVKTALGRLVNSFQAVAR
;
A
#
# COMPACT_ATOMS: atom_id res chain seq x y z
N MET A 1 -9.92 8.61 73.59
CA MET A 1 -9.05 9.44 74.47
C MET A 1 -7.97 10.04 73.58
N ARG A 2 -8.06 11.32 73.24
CA ARG A 2 -7.25 12.47 73.72
C ARG A 2 -5.77 12.26 73.45
N LYS A 3 -4.97 13.07 72.74
CA LYS A 3 -4.81 14.55 72.61
C LYS A 3 -3.99 14.78 71.33
N ARG A 4 -4.26 15.66 70.37
CA ARG A 4 -4.07 17.14 70.34
C ARG A 4 -2.63 17.63 70.55
N ASP A 5 -2.20 18.30 69.49
CA ASP A 5 -1.49 19.60 69.36
C ASP A 5 0.04 19.58 69.44
N ALA A 6 0.69 20.11 68.41
CA ALA A 6 1.26 21.46 68.47
C ALA A 6 2.01 21.85 67.16
N ILE A 7 1.69 23.04 66.73
CA ILE A 7 2.24 23.86 65.70
C ILE A 7 3.65 24.32 66.04
N MET A 8 4.57 24.35 65.10
CA MET A 8 5.63 25.38 65.11
C MET A 8 6.04 25.77 63.69
N ARG A 9 5.80 27.04 63.38
CA ARG A 9 6.23 27.74 62.18
C ARG A 9 7.72 28.10 62.31
N LEU A 10 8.47 27.87 61.25
CA LEU A 10 9.72 28.62 61.02
C LEU A 10 9.70 29.17 59.62
N GLN A 11 9.57 30.48 59.54
CA GLN A 11 9.83 31.27 58.31
C GLN A 11 11.34 31.40 58.16
N SER A 12 11.84 31.03 56.99
CA SER A 12 13.18 31.44 56.57
C SER A 12 13.04 32.01 55.13
N SER A 13 13.19 33.32 55.10
CA SER A 13 13.26 34.13 53.86
C SER A 13 14.58 33.82 53.12
N LEU A 14 14.51 33.27 51.91
CA LEU A 14 15.62 33.24 50.97
C LEU A 14 15.32 34.16 49.81
N PHE A 15 16.05 35.23 49.71
CA PHE A 15 16.14 36.11 48.55
C PHE A 15 16.71 35.32 47.36
N VAL A 16 15.92 35.09 46.30
CA VAL A 16 16.43 34.62 45.04
C VAL A 16 16.51 35.82 44.11
N ALA A 17 17.72 36.23 43.78
CA ALA A 17 18.00 37.23 42.77
C ALA A 17 17.68 36.63 41.41
N ALA A 18 16.68 37.18 40.74
CA ALA A 18 16.34 36.81 39.34
C ALA A 18 17.35 37.50 38.38
N LEU A 19 18.27 36.72 37.84
CA LEU A 19 19.03 37.10 36.66
C LEU A 19 18.13 37.02 35.44
N LEU A 20 17.70 38.14 34.89
CA LEU A 20 17.06 38.26 33.60
C LEU A 20 18.11 38.02 32.49
N LEU A 21 18.24 36.80 32.04
CA LEU A 21 18.91 36.50 30.76
C LEU A 21 17.95 36.84 29.63
N SER A 22 18.23 37.94 28.96
CA SER A 22 17.57 38.34 27.70
C SER A 22 17.94 37.33 26.60
N SER A 23 17.05 36.45 26.28
CA SER A 23 17.15 35.59 25.10
C SER A 23 16.97 36.42 23.84
N PRO A 24 17.82 36.29 22.81
CA PRO A 24 17.60 36.93 21.53
C PRO A 24 16.30 36.42 20.91
N GLY A 25 15.37 37.33 20.62
CA GLY A 25 14.11 37.01 19.99
C GLY A 25 14.34 36.35 18.62
N PHE A 26 13.97 35.08 18.50
CA PHE A 26 13.80 34.47 17.19
C PHE A 26 12.58 35.12 16.53
N THR A 27 12.82 36.04 15.64
CA THR A 27 11.82 36.52 14.68
C THR A 27 11.54 35.36 13.72
N LEU A 28 10.40 34.67 13.88
CA LEU A 28 9.87 33.78 12.85
C LEU A 28 9.68 34.60 11.57
N ALA A 29 10.47 34.30 10.54
CA ALA A 29 10.25 34.84 9.21
C ALA A 29 8.79 34.53 8.81
N PRO A 30 8.06 35.45 8.17
CA PRO A 30 6.71 35.20 7.71
C PRO A 30 6.73 34.00 6.79
N ALA A 31 5.83 33.01 7.08
CA ALA A 31 5.66 31.86 6.25
C ALA A 31 5.41 32.30 4.80
N THR A 32 6.25 31.88 3.88
CA THR A 32 6.07 32.12 2.46
C THR A 32 4.68 31.63 2.09
N PRO A 33 3.80 32.43 1.47
CA PRO A 33 2.50 31.97 1.04
C PRO A 33 2.70 30.75 0.13
N PRO A 34 1.82 29.73 0.18
CA PRO A 34 1.93 28.57 -0.68
C PRO A 34 1.97 29.08 -2.12
N ALA A 35 2.95 28.57 -2.89
CA ALA A 35 3.10 28.91 -4.30
C ALA A 35 1.74 28.77 -4.97
N THR A 36 1.29 29.87 -5.61
CA THR A 36 0.09 29.89 -6.44
C THR A 36 0.26 28.81 -7.51
N THR A 37 -0.42 27.68 -7.35
CA THR A 37 -0.48 26.65 -8.38
C THR A 37 -1.09 27.29 -9.61
N SER A 38 -0.35 27.31 -10.72
CA SER A 38 -0.89 27.66 -12.02
C SER A 38 -2.23 26.92 -12.21
N PRO A 39 -3.28 27.55 -12.78
CA PRO A 39 -4.56 26.90 -12.95
C PRO A 39 -4.33 25.59 -13.72
N MET A 40 -4.58 24.45 -13.06
CA MET A 40 -4.44 23.16 -13.69
C MET A 40 -5.40 23.10 -14.87
N ARG A 41 -4.93 22.59 -16.00
CA ARG A 41 -5.68 22.48 -17.25
C ARG A 41 -7.00 21.75 -16.99
N ALA A 42 -8.11 22.32 -17.50
CA ALA A 42 -9.39 21.60 -17.50
C ALA A 42 -9.21 20.23 -18.15
N LEU A 43 -9.63 19.18 -17.43
CA LEU A 43 -9.57 17.80 -17.89
C LEU A 43 -10.97 17.18 -17.74
N PRO A 44 -11.89 17.37 -18.72
CA PRO A 44 -13.28 16.97 -18.59
C PRO A 44 -13.49 15.51 -18.20
N ALA A 45 -12.63 14.61 -18.71
CA ALA A 45 -12.67 13.20 -18.34
C ALA A 45 -12.35 12.93 -16.86
N ALA A 46 -11.55 13.78 -16.21
CA ALA A 46 -11.27 13.71 -14.78
C ALA A 46 -12.35 14.46 -13.96
N ASP A 47 -12.88 15.58 -14.50
CA ASP A 47 -13.95 16.34 -13.85
C ASP A 47 -15.23 15.51 -13.71
N ALA A 48 -15.51 14.63 -14.67
CA ALA A 48 -16.65 13.73 -14.64
C ALA A 48 -16.73 12.88 -13.34
N PHE A 49 -15.59 12.54 -12.75
CA PHE A 49 -15.56 11.79 -11.47
C PHE A 49 -16.18 12.55 -10.29
N PHE A 50 -16.33 13.86 -10.38
CA PHE A 50 -16.91 14.71 -9.35
C PHE A 50 -18.29 15.25 -9.71
N THR A 51 -18.70 15.15 -10.97
CA THR A 51 -19.94 15.75 -11.49
C THR A 51 -20.96 14.72 -11.97
N ASP A 52 -20.52 13.50 -12.34
CA ASP A 52 -21.41 12.42 -12.75
C ASP A 52 -21.80 11.54 -11.55
N PRO A 53 -23.08 11.55 -11.11
CA PRO A 53 -23.56 10.73 -9.99
C PRO A 53 -23.37 9.23 -10.23
N GLY A 54 -23.31 8.80 -11.51
CA GLY A 54 -23.06 7.41 -11.88
C GLY A 54 -21.67 6.89 -11.53
N LEU A 55 -20.70 7.80 -11.29
CA LEU A 55 -19.33 7.44 -10.90
C LEU A 55 -19.12 7.33 -9.39
N ARG A 56 -20.18 7.53 -8.60
CA ARG A 56 -20.20 7.37 -7.16
C ARG A 56 -19.26 8.34 -6.42
N GLU A 57 -19.00 8.05 -5.14
CA GLU A 57 -18.22 8.93 -4.28
C GLU A 57 -16.73 8.88 -4.68
N THR A 58 -16.28 9.85 -5.46
CA THR A 58 -14.86 10.11 -5.68
C THR A 58 -14.38 11.19 -4.72
N ARG A 59 -13.31 10.93 -3.97
CA ARG A 59 -12.73 11.81 -2.95
C ARG A 59 -11.51 12.56 -3.45
N ALA A 60 -10.70 11.91 -4.31
CA ALA A 60 -9.52 12.52 -4.91
C ALA A 60 -9.23 11.91 -6.28
N ILE A 61 -8.81 12.76 -7.23
CA ILE A 61 -8.18 12.37 -8.50
C ILE A 61 -6.87 13.16 -8.62
N ILE A 62 -5.80 12.43 -8.93
CA ILE A 62 -4.52 13.02 -9.37
C ILE A 62 -4.13 12.39 -10.69
N VAL A 63 -3.66 13.21 -11.63
CA VAL A 63 -3.09 12.74 -12.89
C VAL A 63 -1.69 13.32 -13.05
N LEU A 64 -0.71 12.43 -13.18
CA LEU A 64 0.65 12.80 -13.57
C LEU A 64 0.89 12.44 -15.02
N LYS A 65 1.45 13.37 -15.80
CA LYS A 65 1.91 13.16 -17.17
C LYS A 65 3.40 13.56 -17.26
N ASP A 66 4.23 12.62 -17.72
CA ASP A 66 5.68 12.83 -17.79
C ASP A 66 6.28 13.27 -16.45
N GLY A 67 5.81 12.69 -15.34
CA GLY A 67 6.25 12.99 -13.99
C GLY A 67 5.72 14.31 -13.40
N LYS A 68 4.88 15.06 -14.14
CA LYS A 68 4.33 16.34 -13.70
C LYS A 68 2.85 16.23 -13.37
N PRO A 69 2.38 16.82 -12.26
CA PRO A 69 0.94 16.88 -11.97
C PRO A 69 0.28 17.83 -12.97
N ILE A 70 -0.68 17.29 -13.74
CA ILE A 70 -1.50 18.04 -14.71
C ILE A 70 -2.93 18.20 -14.25
N TYR A 71 -3.36 17.40 -13.28
CA TYR A 71 -4.67 17.49 -12.66
C TYR A 71 -4.61 17.00 -11.22
N GLU A 72 -5.20 17.76 -10.31
CA GLU A 72 -5.39 17.40 -8.92
C GLU A 72 -6.69 18.02 -8.42
N ARG A 73 -7.63 17.19 -7.96
CA ARG A 73 -8.90 17.65 -7.42
C ARG A 73 -9.36 16.76 -6.28
N TYR A 74 -9.98 17.39 -5.30
CA TYR A 74 -10.57 16.76 -4.12
C TYR A 74 -12.05 17.11 -4.04
N ALA A 75 -12.86 16.17 -3.55
CA ALA A 75 -14.27 16.46 -3.22
C ALA A 75 -14.37 17.36 -1.98
N PRO A 76 -15.50 18.05 -1.76
CA PRO A 76 -15.73 18.82 -0.55
C PRO A 76 -15.43 18.00 0.71
N GLY A 77 -14.72 18.60 1.68
CA GLY A 77 -14.28 17.93 2.90
C GLY A 77 -12.96 17.15 2.79
N TYR A 78 -12.38 17.06 1.59
CA TYR A 78 -11.08 16.43 1.36
C TYR A 78 -10.08 17.43 0.80
N GLY A 79 -8.79 17.14 0.97
CA GLY A 79 -7.70 17.98 0.49
C GLY A 79 -6.36 17.24 0.46
N PRO A 80 -5.27 17.93 0.07
CA PRO A 80 -3.95 17.33 -0.12
C PRO A 80 -3.33 16.73 1.17
N GLY A 81 -3.77 17.17 2.35
CA GLY A 81 -3.31 16.65 3.64
C GLY A 81 -4.07 15.41 4.14
N ASN A 82 -5.19 15.03 3.54
CA ASN A 82 -5.94 13.86 3.95
C ASN A 82 -5.22 12.57 3.58
N ARG A 83 -5.10 11.65 4.52
CA ARG A 83 -4.71 10.27 4.24
C ARG A 83 -5.92 9.45 3.85
N PHE A 84 -5.74 8.64 2.82
CA PHE A 84 -6.75 7.72 2.31
C PHE A 84 -6.31 6.29 2.57
N ILE A 85 -7.25 5.46 3.00
CA ILE A 85 -7.00 4.04 3.22
C ILE A 85 -6.66 3.35 1.88
N SER A 86 -5.62 2.52 1.92
CA SER A 86 -5.16 1.77 0.74
C SER A 86 -6.11 0.67 0.34
N TRP A 87 -6.74 0.03 1.33
CA TRP A 87 -7.23 -1.32 1.14
C TRP A 87 -6.14 -2.17 0.44
N SER A 88 -6.53 -2.99 -0.51
CA SER A 88 -5.60 -3.93 -1.17
C SER A 88 -4.48 -3.27 -1.99
N MET A 89 -4.43 -1.93 -2.17
CA MET A 89 -3.23 -1.27 -2.71
C MET A 89 -2.01 -1.53 -1.82
N ALA A 90 -2.20 -1.81 -0.52
CA ALA A 90 -1.13 -2.21 0.39
C ALA A 90 -0.36 -3.46 -0.07
N LYS A 91 -1.00 -4.37 -0.80
CA LYS A 91 -0.35 -5.55 -1.36
C LYS A 91 0.82 -5.18 -2.28
N SER A 92 0.63 -4.13 -3.08
CA SER A 92 1.70 -3.63 -3.97
C SER A 92 2.85 -2.99 -3.18
N LEU A 93 2.57 -2.34 -2.02
CA LEU A 93 3.63 -1.88 -1.10
C LEU A 93 4.41 -3.08 -0.55
N THR A 94 3.72 -4.12 -0.07
CA THR A 94 4.35 -5.35 0.44
C THR A 94 5.20 -6.02 -0.64
N SER A 95 4.68 -6.14 -1.87
CA SER A 95 5.46 -6.64 -3.01
C SER A 95 6.75 -5.83 -3.21
N THR A 96 6.67 -4.49 -3.14
CA THR A 96 7.83 -3.62 -3.27
C THR A 96 8.89 -3.91 -2.19
N LEU A 97 8.48 -4.12 -0.94
CA LEU A 97 9.39 -4.47 0.16
C LEU A 97 10.04 -5.84 -0.04
N ILE A 98 9.29 -6.84 -0.51
CA ILE A 98 9.85 -8.15 -0.90
C ILE A 98 10.86 -7.97 -2.05
N GLY A 99 10.54 -7.16 -3.05
CA GLY A 99 11.44 -6.84 -4.15
C GLY A 99 12.76 -6.21 -3.71
N ALA A 100 12.73 -5.39 -2.67
CA ALA A 100 13.95 -4.84 -2.08
C ALA A 100 14.81 -5.94 -1.43
N LEU A 101 14.20 -6.93 -0.76
CA LEU A 101 14.92 -8.05 -0.15
C LEU A 101 15.47 -9.03 -1.20
N VAL A 102 14.77 -9.21 -2.32
CA VAL A 102 15.27 -9.99 -3.46
C VAL A 102 16.46 -9.27 -4.10
N ALA A 103 16.36 -7.96 -4.31
CA ALA A 103 17.48 -7.17 -4.86
C ALA A 103 18.72 -7.15 -3.94
N ASP A 104 18.53 -7.26 -2.62
CA ASP A 104 19.59 -7.40 -1.63
C ASP A 104 20.17 -8.83 -1.57
N GLY A 105 19.68 -9.78 -2.36
CA GLY A 105 20.08 -11.19 -2.31
C GLY A 105 19.67 -11.93 -1.03
N LYS A 106 18.71 -11.37 -0.27
CA LYS A 106 18.24 -11.96 0.98
C LYS A 106 17.09 -12.94 0.79
N LEU A 107 16.39 -12.83 -0.33
CA LEU A 107 15.28 -13.69 -0.71
C LEU A 107 15.40 -14.06 -2.21
N GLU A 108 14.87 -15.21 -2.57
CA GLU A 108 14.84 -15.69 -3.95
C GLU A 108 13.40 -16.05 -4.36
N LEU A 109 12.99 -15.62 -5.56
CA LEU A 109 11.61 -15.79 -6.03
C LEU A 109 11.19 -17.25 -6.17
N ASP A 110 12.08 -18.09 -6.65
CA ASP A 110 11.79 -19.47 -7.05
C ASP A 110 12.21 -20.50 -6.02
N SER A 111 12.86 -20.08 -4.94
CA SER A 111 13.15 -20.92 -3.79
C SER A 111 11.92 -21.10 -2.90
N PRO A 112 11.82 -22.22 -2.15
CA PRO A 112 10.80 -22.39 -1.14
C PRO A 112 10.68 -21.19 -0.22
N ALA A 113 9.44 -20.74 0.03
CA ALA A 113 9.20 -19.61 0.90
C ALA A 113 9.69 -19.93 2.34
N PRO A 114 10.49 -19.06 2.98
CA PRO A 114 11.08 -19.35 4.29
C PRO A 114 10.05 -19.22 5.42
N VAL A 115 9.06 -20.11 5.42
CA VAL A 115 8.01 -20.21 6.43
C VAL A 115 8.31 -21.42 7.35
N PRO A 116 8.71 -21.17 8.61
CA PRO A 116 9.11 -22.26 9.51
C PRO A 116 8.05 -23.32 9.73
N ALA A 117 6.76 -22.94 9.71
CA ALA A 117 5.65 -23.87 9.85
C ALA A 117 5.53 -24.88 8.70
N TRP A 118 6.21 -24.68 7.58
CA TRP A 118 6.19 -25.56 6.40
C TRP A 118 7.51 -26.32 6.19
N ALA A 119 8.46 -26.17 7.12
CA ALA A 119 9.80 -26.78 7.01
C ALA A 119 9.83 -28.26 7.40
N GLU A 120 8.74 -28.80 7.93
CA GLU A 120 8.66 -30.20 8.31
C GLU A 120 8.78 -31.11 7.08
N LYS A 121 9.59 -32.16 7.22
CA LYS A 121 9.82 -33.11 6.13
C LYS A 121 8.51 -33.81 5.73
N GLY A 122 8.13 -33.64 4.45
CA GLY A 122 6.90 -34.20 3.90
C GLY A 122 5.70 -33.25 3.94
N ASP A 123 5.82 -32.05 4.51
CA ASP A 123 4.76 -31.04 4.39
C ASP A 123 4.71 -30.52 2.94
N PRO A 124 3.59 -30.74 2.23
CA PRO A 124 3.49 -30.32 0.83
C PRO A 124 3.54 -28.79 0.65
N ARG A 125 3.27 -28.00 1.71
CA ARG A 125 3.37 -26.53 1.71
C ARG A 125 4.83 -26.06 1.60
N GLY A 126 5.81 -26.91 1.93
CA GLY A 126 7.22 -26.65 1.70
C GLY A 126 7.60 -26.42 0.23
N ALA A 127 6.72 -26.78 -0.71
CA ALA A 127 6.90 -26.49 -2.14
C ALA A 127 6.38 -25.09 -2.57
N ILE A 128 5.74 -24.33 -1.67
CA ILE A 128 5.29 -22.97 -1.97
C ILE A 128 6.50 -22.06 -2.06
N THR A 129 6.66 -21.38 -3.21
CA THR A 129 7.74 -20.40 -3.42
C THR A 129 7.25 -18.96 -3.15
N LEU A 130 8.19 -17.99 -3.05
CA LEU A 130 7.82 -16.58 -2.99
C LEU A 130 7.03 -16.15 -4.24
N ARG A 131 7.38 -16.67 -5.41
CA ARG A 131 6.65 -16.42 -6.66
C ARG A 131 5.20 -16.86 -6.54
N HIS A 132 4.93 -18.06 -6.02
CA HIS A 132 3.58 -18.55 -5.81
C HIS A 132 2.76 -17.62 -4.89
N LEU A 133 3.36 -17.14 -3.81
CA LEU A 133 2.70 -16.17 -2.91
C LEU A 133 2.41 -14.84 -3.62
N LEU A 134 3.38 -14.29 -4.36
CA LEU A 134 3.24 -13.01 -5.06
C LEU A 134 2.26 -13.07 -6.24
N HIS A 135 2.13 -14.20 -6.90
CA HIS A 135 1.18 -14.45 -7.98
C HIS A 135 -0.21 -14.86 -7.50
N MET A 136 -0.42 -15.02 -6.16
CA MET A 136 -1.67 -15.57 -5.60
C MET A 136 -1.96 -16.99 -6.07
N GLU A 137 -0.92 -17.82 -6.18
CA GLU A 137 -0.94 -19.21 -6.64
C GLU A 137 -0.42 -20.17 -5.56
N SER A 138 -0.56 -19.81 -4.28
CA SER A 138 -0.02 -20.61 -3.17
C SER A 138 -0.68 -22.00 -3.03
N GLY A 139 -1.92 -22.13 -3.47
CA GLY A 139 -2.72 -23.33 -3.26
C GLY A 139 -3.32 -23.45 -1.87
N LEU A 140 -3.05 -22.53 -0.95
CA LEU A 140 -3.61 -22.51 0.40
C LEU A 140 -5.11 -22.24 0.37
N LYS A 141 -5.87 -22.93 1.20
CA LYS A 141 -7.32 -22.71 1.34
C LYS A 141 -7.59 -21.47 2.18
N HIS A 142 -7.79 -20.34 1.53
CA HIS A 142 -8.21 -19.10 2.16
C HIS A 142 -9.53 -18.62 1.56
N ILE A 143 -10.42 -18.07 2.39
CA ILE A 143 -11.67 -17.43 1.95
C ILE A 143 -11.49 -15.92 2.03
N GLU A 144 -11.35 -15.25 0.87
CA GLU A 144 -11.06 -13.80 0.85
C GLU A 144 -12.25 -12.95 1.31
N ALA A 145 -13.43 -13.16 0.72
CA ALA A 145 -14.52 -12.21 0.91
C ALA A 145 -15.92 -12.82 1.03
N ASP A 146 -16.19 -13.97 0.44
CA ASP A 146 -17.56 -14.49 0.29
C ASP A 146 -17.70 -15.92 0.80
N PRO A 147 -18.67 -16.21 1.66
CA PRO A 147 -19.57 -15.24 2.31
C PRO A 147 -18.86 -14.42 3.41
N PRO A 148 -19.25 -13.15 3.67
CA PRO A 148 -18.53 -12.24 4.57
C PRO A 148 -18.30 -12.78 6.00
N GLU A 149 -19.23 -13.53 6.54
CA GLU A 149 -19.15 -14.15 7.88
C GLU A 149 -18.13 -15.30 7.95
N ARG A 150 -17.75 -15.87 6.81
CA ARG A 150 -16.71 -16.89 6.69
C ARG A 150 -15.40 -16.36 6.15
N ALA A 151 -15.39 -15.10 5.69
CA ALA A 151 -14.22 -14.51 5.11
C ALA A 151 -13.06 -14.45 6.11
N ASP A 152 -12.00 -15.17 5.82
CA ASP A 152 -10.78 -15.19 6.65
C ASP A 152 -10.20 -13.78 6.77
N THR A 153 -10.26 -13.00 5.70
CA THR A 153 -9.83 -11.60 5.70
C THR A 153 -10.63 -10.75 6.69
N ASN A 154 -11.96 -10.86 6.72
CA ASN A 154 -12.79 -10.12 7.67
C ASN A 154 -12.51 -10.54 9.11
N ARG A 155 -12.38 -11.83 9.37
CA ARG A 155 -12.02 -12.36 10.69
C ARG A 155 -10.66 -11.86 11.15
N ALA A 156 -9.66 -11.93 10.27
CA ALA A 156 -8.30 -11.50 10.57
C ALA A 156 -8.18 -10.00 10.81
N LEU A 157 -8.89 -9.17 10.05
CA LEU A 157 -8.75 -7.71 10.12
C LEU A 157 -9.68 -7.05 11.14
N PHE A 158 -10.88 -7.62 11.40
CA PHE A 158 -11.92 -6.89 12.11
C PHE A 158 -12.59 -7.64 13.28
N ALA A 159 -12.61 -8.97 13.27
CA ALA A 159 -13.44 -9.73 14.23
C ALA A 159 -12.68 -10.21 15.45
N ASP A 160 -11.41 -10.53 15.33
CA ASP A 160 -10.61 -11.09 16.43
C ASP A 160 -9.39 -10.23 16.75
N LYS A 161 -9.54 -9.40 17.77
CA LYS A 161 -8.46 -8.50 18.23
C LYS A 161 -7.27 -9.22 18.86
N SER A 162 -7.40 -10.51 19.14
CA SER A 162 -6.32 -11.35 19.69
C SER A 162 -5.66 -12.22 18.62
N ALA A 163 -6.20 -12.26 17.40
CA ALA A 163 -5.74 -13.15 16.35
C ALA A 163 -4.30 -12.86 15.93
N ASP A 164 -3.51 -13.92 15.88
CA ASP A 164 -2.28 -13.97 15.11
C ASP A 164 -2.65 -14.27 13.65
N ILE A 165 -2.71 -13.22 12.85
CA ILE A 165 -3.08 -13.32 11.43
C ILE A 165 -2.14 -14.25 10.67
N VAL A 166 -0.85 -14.21 11.00
CA VAL A 166 0.15 -15.05 10.33
C VAL A 166 -0.02 -16.51 10.72
N ALA A 167 -0.20 -16.79 12.02
CA ALA A 167 -0.45 -18.17 12.47
C ALA A 167 -1.68 -18.76 11.78
N HIS A 168 -2.76 -18.00 11.66
CA HIS A 168 -3.94 -18.42 10.91
C HIS A 168 -3.65 -18.66 9.42
N ALA A 169 -2.95 -17.72 8.78
CA ALA A 169 -2.62 -17.80 7.36
C ALA A 169 -1.75 -19.02 7.01
N VAL A 170 -0.71 -19.29 7.80
CA VAL A 170 0.23 -20.39 7.55
C VAL A 170 -0.33 -21.76 7.93
N ALA A 171 -1.33 -21.82 8.83
CA ALA A 171 -1.98 -23.05 9.24
C ALA A 171 -2.95 -23.60 8.19
N ALA A 172 -3.35 -22.81 7.20
CA ALA A 172 -4.28 -23.23 6.16
C ALA A 172 -3.76 -24.46 5.40
N PRO A 173 -4.62 -25.47 5.14
CA PRO A 173 -4.25 -26.63 4.33
C PRO A 173 -4.14 -26.24 2.85
N LEU A 174 -3.45 -27.07 2.06
CA LEU A 174 -3.51 -26.96 0.61
C LEU A 174 -4.88 -27.43 0.08
N GLU A 175 -5.48 -26.64 -0.79
CA GLU A 175 -6.66 -26.98 -1.58
C GLU A 175 -6.27 -27.38 -3.01
N SER A 176 -5.10 -26.88 -3.48
CA SER A 176 -4.55 -27.21 -4.79
C SER A 176 -3.03 -27.23 -4.72
N LYS A 177 -2.39 -27.85 -5.74
CA LYS A 177 -0.93 -27.83 -5.87
C LYS A 177 -0.46 -26.37 -6.06
N PRO A 178 0.62 -25.91 -5.38
CA PRO A 178 1.21 -24.59 -5.62
C PRO A 178 1.49 -24.36 -7.11
N GLY A 179 1.19 -23.17 -7.59
CA GLY A 179 1.38 -22.76 -8.98
C GLY A 179 0.30 -23.22 -9.97
N THR A 180 -0.77 -23.88 -9.53
CA THR A 180 -1.77 -24.46 -10.45
C THR A 180 -3.13 -23.76 -10.45
N LYS A 181 -3.41 -22.93 -9.43
CA LYS A 181 -4.68 -22.21 -9.26
C LYS A 181 -4.44 -20.82 -8.73
N TYR A 182 -4.95 -19.83 -9.44
CA TYR A 182 -5.04 -18.47 -8.91
C TYR A 182 -6.12 -18.37 -7.84
N GLN A 183 -5.76 -17.85 -6.67
CA GLN A 183 -6.70 -17.56 -5.59
C GLN A 183 -6.25 -16.33 -4.83
N TYR A 184 -6.91 -15.22 -5.11
CA TYR A 184 -6.62 -13.95 -4.44
C TYR A 184 -6.84 -14.08 -2.93
N SER A 185 -5.86 -13.65 -2.14
CA SER A 185 -5.90 -13.78 -0.68
C SER A 185 -5.11 -12.68 0.02
N THR A 186 -5.79 -11.96 0.90
CA THR A 186 -5.15 -11.00 1.81
C THR A 186 -4.23 -11.71 2.81
N LEU A 187 -4.59 -12.91 3.27
CA LEU A 187 -3.78 -13.70 4.19
C LEU A 187 -2.44 -14.11 3.57
N THR A 188 -2.43 -14.45 2.28
CA THR A 188 -1.18 -14.73 1.54
C THR A 188 -0.20 -13.56 1.62
N THR A 189 -0.69 -12.32 1.55
CA THR A 189 0.17 -11.15 1.70
C THR A 189 0.72 -10.99 3.13
N HIS A 190 -0.04 -11.37 4.16
CA HIS A 190 0.47 -11.35 5.54
C HIS A 190 1.59 -12.38 5.78
N ILE A 191 1.56 -13.51 5.08
CA ILE A 191 2.71 -14.45 5.05
C ILE A 191 3.95 -13.76 4.49
N LEU A 192 3.84 -13.01 3.40
CA LEU A 192 4.96 -12.24 2.84
C LEU A 192 5.48 -11.17 3.80
N VAL A 193 4.60 -10.50 4.55
CA VAL A 193 5.00 -9.52 5.58
C VAL A 193 5.79 -10.20 6.70
N ASP A 194 5.37 -11.38 7.16
CA ASP A 194 6.10 -12.14 8.19
C ASP A 194 7.47 -12.60 7.70
N ILE A 195 7.54 -13.09 6.45
CA ILE A 195 8.82 -13.42 5.81
C ILE A 195 9.72 -12.19 5.78
N ALA A 196 9.20 -11.02 5.37
CA ALA A 196 9.98 -9.80 5.32
C ALA A 196 10.54 -9.45 6.71
N VAL A 197 9.70 -9.40 7.76
CA VAL A 197 10.15 -9.03 9.10
C VAL A 197 11.22 -9.98 9.65
N ARG A 198 11.08 -11.28 9.44
CA ARG A 198 12.08 -12.28 9.85
C ARG A 198 13.39 -12.14 9.09
N THR A 199 13.32 -11.71 7.83
CA THR A 199 14.50 -11.52 6.98
C THR A 199 15.26 -10.26 7.35
N ILE A 200 14.57 -9.15 7.65
CA ILE A 200 15.21 -7.88 8.00
C ILE A 200 15.79 -7.87 9.42
N ASP A 201 15.13 -8.56 10.35
CA ASP A 201 15.56 -8.64 11.75
C ASP A 201 15.18 -10.00 12.37
N PRO A 202 16.03 -11.02 12.24
CA PRO A 202 15.79 -12.33 12.84
C PRO A 202 15.69 -12.31 14.36
N THR A 203 16.18 -11.24 15.01
CA THR A 203 16.17 -11.08 16.47
C THR A 203 14.90 -10.41 17.01
N ALA A 204 14.09 -9.82 16.15
CA ALA A 204 12.83 -9.17 16.50
C ALA A 204 11.75 -10.20 16.88
N LYS A 205 11.78 -10.68 18.14
CA LYS A 205 10.87 -11.72 18.65
C LYS A 205 9.63 -11.15 19.36
N THR A 206 9.65 -9.89 19.77
CA THR A 206 8.51 -9.26 20.44
C THR A 206 7.67 -8.45 19.45
N PRO A 207 6.37 -8.26 19.70
CA PRO A 207 5.51 -7.43 18.84
C PRO A 207 6.06 -6.01 18.62
N VAL A 208 6.62 -5.40 19.66
CA VAL A 208 7.22 -4.07 19.60
C VAL A 208 8.43 -4.06 18.67
N ALA A 209 9.34 -5.05 18.83
CA ALA A 209 10.54 -5.14 18.00
C ALA A 209 10.18 -5.41 16.52
N ARG A 210 9.24 -6.32 16.26
CA ARG A 210 8.75 -6.63 14.90
C ARG A 210 8.16 -5.39 14.21
N ARG A 211 7.28 -4.67 14.91
CA ARG A 211 6.72 -3.40 14.42
C ARG A 211 7.82 -2.39 14.11
N ALA A 212 8.75 -2.16 15.05
CA ALA A 212 9.83 -1.19 14.89
C ALA A 212 10.74 -1.53 13.69
N ALA A 213 11.09 -2.81 13.52
CA ALA A 213 11.89 -3.29 12.40
C ALA A 213 11.19 -3.02 11.05
N MET A 214 9.90 -3.38 10.94
CA MET A 214 9.13 -3.15 9.71
C MET A 214 8.90 -1.67 9.42
N GLN A 215 8.59 -0.85 10.44
CA GLN A 215 8.44 0.60 10.26
C GLN A 215 9.73 1.26 9.77
N ARG A 216 10.88 0.88 10.32
CA ARG A 216 12.19 1.36 9.88
C ARG A 216 12.43 0.94 8.42
N PHE A 217 12.23 -0.33 8.09
CA PHE A 217 12.44 -0.86 6.76
C PHE A 217 11.53 -0.19 5.71
N LEU A 218 10.23 -0.04 6.00
CA LEU A 218 9.27 0.68 5.15
C LEU A 218 9.74 2.12 4.87
N ARG A 219 10.20 2.81 5.93
CA ARG A 219 10.67 4.20 5.80
C ARG A 219 11.97 4.28 4.98
N GLU A 220 12.94 3.44 5.24
CA GLU A 220 14.26 3.50 4.63
C GLU A 220 14.28 3.00 3.19
N ARG A 221 13.44 1.99 2.89
CA ARG A 221 13.48 1.31 1.59
C ARG A 221 12.38 1.74 0.64
N LEU A 222 11.30 2.33 1.13
CA LEU A 222 10.19 2.73 0.28
C LEU A 222 9.73 4.17 0.55
N SER A 223 9.13 4.47 1.71
CA SER A 223 8.42 5.74 1.86
C SER A 223 9.33 6.96 1.80
N GLY A 224 10.53 6.89 2.38
CA GLY A 224 11.53 7.96 2.27
C GLY A 224 12.01 8.14 0.83
N PRO A 225 12.61 7.10 0.21
CA PRO A 225 13.13 7.20 -1.16
C PRO A 225 12.07 7.53 -2.22
N ALA A 226 10.84 7.03 -2.08
CA ALA A 226 9.76 7.28 -3.03
C ALA A 226 9.02 8.60 -2.80
N GLY A 227 9.41 9.40 -1.78
CA GLY A 227 8.73 10.66 -1.49
C GLY A 227 7.30 10.49 -0.98
N MET A 228 7.07 9.52 -0.09
CA MET A 228 5.77 9.21 0.51
C MET A 228 5.76 9.49 2.02
N PRO A 229 6.01 10.72 2.49
CA PRO A 229 6.20 11.02 3.90
C PRO A 229 4.95 10.78 4.77
N SER A 230 3.77 10.77 4.17
CA SER A 230 2.51 10.53 4.90
C SER A 230 2.17 9.05 5.07
N LEU A 231 2.92 8.14 4.41
CA LEU A 231 2.61 6.71 4.44
C LEU A 231 2.76 6.13 5.85
N ILE A 232 1.67 5.58 6.36
CA ILE A 232 1.62 4.79 7.59
C ILE A 232 0.87 3.49 7.33
N CYS A 233 1.20 2.43 8.06
CA CYS A 233 0.46 1.18 8.04
C CYS A 233 0.06 0.77 9.46
N GLU A 234 -1.04 0.05 9.57
CA GLU A 234 -1.51 -0.53 10.83
C GLU A 234 -0.82 -1.88 11.08
N TYR A 235 -0.92 -2.36 12.31
CA TYR A 235 -0.25 -3.58 12.79
C TYR A 235 -1.20 -4.39 13.64
N ASP A 236 -1.11 -5.69 13.55
CA ASP A 236 -1.80 -6.60 14.46
C ASP A 236 -1.15 -6.60 15.87
N PRO A 237 -1.77 -7.25 16.87
CA PRO A 237 -1.21 -7.38 18.21
C PRO A 237 0.14 -8.08 18.25
N GLN A 238 0.48 -8.89 17.27
CA GLN A 238 1.75 -9.61 17.15
C GLN A 238 2.85 -8.77 16.47
N GLY A 239 2.55 -7.50 16.13
CA GLY A 239 3.49 -6.59 15.49
C GLY A 239 3.69 -6.84 14.00
N THR A 240 2.79 -7.59 13.37
CA THR A 240 2.78 -7.81 11.93
C THR A 240 2.07 -6.66 11.23
N MET A 241 2.71 -6.05 10.23
CA MET A 241 2.10 -5.01 9.42
C MET A 241 0.88 -5.57 8.66
N LEU A 242 -0.24 -4.87 8.69
CA LEU A 242 -1.44 -5.21 7.93
C LEU A 242 -1.28 -4.85 6.45
N GLY A 243 -0.15 -5.29 5.88
CA GLY A 243 0.33 -4.95 4.54
C GLY A 243 -0.49 -5.54 3.40
N GLY A 244 -1.54 -6.29 3.71
CA GLY A 244 -2.54 -6.74 2.74
C GLY A 244 -3.71 -5.76 2.55
N SER A 245 -3.89 -4.79 3.50
CA SER A 245 -5.11 -3.97 3.51
C SER A 245 -4.99 -2.59 4.16
N LEU A 246 -4.31 -2.45 5.29
CA LEU A 246 -4.49 -1.28 6.14
C LEU A 246 -3.21 -0.40 6.18
N CYS A 247 -2.96 0.27 5.07
CA CYS A 247 -2.03 1.39 4.98
C CYS A 247 -2.76 2.66 4.56
N HIS A 248 -2.21 3.81 4.89
CA HIS A 248 -2.82 5.13 4.66
C HIS A 248 -1.77 6.09 4.13
N ALA A 249 -2.09 6.83 3.09
CA ALA A 249 -1.22 7.85 2.52
C ALA A 249 -2.05 8.95 1.84
N THR A 250 -1.46 10.11 1.62
CA THR A 250 -2.09 11.17 0.83
C THR A 250 -2.22 10.76 -0.63
N ALA A 251 -3.13 11.40 -1.35
CA ALA A 251 -3.28 11.12 -2.78
C ALA A 251 -1.98 11.43 -3.56
N ARG A 252 -1.22 12.44 -3.14
CA ARG A 252 0.09 12.77 -3.73
C ARG A 252 1.11 11.67 -3.49
N ASP A 253 1.15 11.08 -2.29
CA ASP A 253 2.07 9.97 -2.00
C ASP A 253 1.70 8.73 -2.82
N TRP A 254 0.41 8.46 -3.02
CA TRP A 254 -0.01 7.39 -3.94
C TRP A 254 0.39 7.67 -5.40
N ALA A 255 0.37 8.95 -5.82
CA ALA A 255 0.85 9.33 -7.15
C ALA A 255 2.38 9.13 -7.26
N ASN A 256 3.15 9.46 -6.22
CA ASN A 256 4.59 9.19 -6.16
C ASN A 256 4.89 7.69 -6.21
N PHE A 257 4.07 6.84 -5.55
CA PHE A 257 4.18 5.39 -5.69
C PHE A 257 3.96 4.93 -7.15
N GLY A 258 2.95 5.46 -7.82
CA GLY A 258 2.72 5.20 -9.24
C GLY A 258 3.88 5.67 -10.12
N GLN A 259 4.42 6.87 -9.84
CA GLN A 259 5.54 7.43 -10.58
C GLN A 259 6.82 6.60 -10.42
N LEU A 260 7.10 6.10 -9.21
CA LEU A 260 8.21 5.18 -8.97
C LEU A 260 8.19 4.00 -9.95
N TYR A 261 7.04 3.39 -10.15
CA TYR A 261 6.88 2.27 -11.07
C TYR A 261 6.86 2.67 -12.55
N LEU A 262 6.37 3.88 -12.86
CA LEU A 262 6.41 4.43 -14.21
C LEU A 262 7.84 4.69 -14.69
N ASP A 263 8.74 5.06 -13.78
CA ASP A 263 10.15 5.35 -14.02
C ASP A 263 11.06 4.14 -13.76
N ASP A 264 10.52 2.91 -13.95
CA ASP A 264 11.25 1.66 -13.79
C ASP A 264 12.00 1.55 -12.43
N GLY A 265 11.37 2.06 -11.37
CA GLY A 265 11.88 1.99 -10.01
C GLY A 265 12.91 3.06 -9.64
N VAL A 266 13.09 4.09 -10.47
CA VAL A 266 14.06 5.18 -10.22
C VAL A 266 13.37 6.42 -9.64
N VAL A 267 13.97 7.02 -8.63
CA VAL A 267 13.57 8.34 -8.09
C VAL A 267 14.82 9.21 -7.94
N ALA A 268 14.80 10.39 -8.52
CA ALA A 268 15.93 11.36 -8.47
C ALA A 268 17.30 10.71 -8.84
N GLY A 269 17.31 9.86 -9.86
CA GLY A 269 18.50 9.15 -10.33
C GLY A 269 18.93 7.94 -9.50
N ARG A 270 18.24 7.64 -8.38
CA ARG A 270 18.51 6.49 -7.52
C ARG A 270 17.55 5.35 -7.80
N GLN A 271 18.08 4.13 -7.98
CA GLN A 271 17.26 2.92 -8.09
C GLN A 271 16.69 2.56 -6.70
N VAL A 272 15.39 2.70 -6.52
CA VAL A 272 14.64 2.36 -5.28
C VAL A 272 14.09 0.94 -5.39
N VAL A 273 13.56 0.59 -6.56
CA VAL A 273 13.05 -0.75 -6.90
C VAL A 273 13.80 -1.24 -8.13
N SER A 274 14.34 -2.46 -8.12
CA SER A 274 15.10 -2.96 -9.27
C SER A 274 14.23 -3.04 -10.54
N ARG A 275 14.83 -2.79 -11.72
CA ARG A 275 14.13 -2.93 -13.00
C ARG A 275 13.59 -4.34 -13.22
N ASP A 276 14.30 -5.34 -12.74
CA ASP A 276 13.87 -6.74 -12.81
C ASP A 276 12.60 -6.95 -12.01
N TRP A 277 12.48 -6.31 -10.83
CA TRP A 277 11.27 -6.36 -10.05
C TRP A 277 10.09 -5.66 -10.73
N VAL A 278 10.33 -4.49 -11.35
CA VAL A 278 9.30 -3.80 -12.14
C VAL A 278 8.84 -4.69 -13.30
N ARG A 279 9.75 -5.39 -13.98
CA ARG A 279 9.40 -6.37 -15.02
C ARG A 279 8.59 -7.54 -14.45
N PHE A 280 9.01 -8.08 -13.31
CA PHE A 280 8.33 -9.20 -12.64
C PHE A 280 6.88 -8.84 -12.28
N VAL A 281 6.62 -7.69 -11.63
CA VAL A 281 5.26 -7.33 -11.22
C VAL A 281 4.32 -7.05 -12.39
N ARG A 282 4.86 -6.75 -13.57
CA ARG A 282 4.13 -6.53 -14.82
C ARG A 282 3.99 -7.79 -15.68
N ALA A 283 4.65 -8.86 -15.32
CA ALA A 283 4.51 -10.16 -15.98
C ALA A 283 3.25 -10.86 -15.45
N SER A 284 2.48 -11.46 -16.36
CA SER A 284 1.28 -12.22 -15.97
C SER A 284 1.65 -13.44 -15.13
N ALA A 285 0.86 -13.68 -14.09
CA ALA A 285 0.87 -14.96 -13.40
C ALA A 285 0.45 -16.10 -14.35
N PRO A 286 1.06 -17.28 -14.25
CA PRO A 286 0.76 -18.41 -15.15
C PRO A 286 -0.72 -18.78 -15.21
N THR A 287 -1.44 -18.68 -14.10
CA THR A 287 -2.84 -19.08 -13.99
C THR A 287 -3.82 -17.91 -14.07
N ASN A 288 -3.34 -16.65 -14.15
CA ASN A 288 -4.17 -15.46 -14.33
C ASN A 288 -3.44 -14.35 -15.09
N ALA A 289 -3.73 -14.20 -16.37
CA ALA A 289 -3.12 -13.18 -17.22
C ALA A 289 -3.38 -11.74 -16.73
N GLY A 290 -4.47 -11.49 -16.00
CA GLY A 290 -4.84 -10.18 -15.47
C GLY A 290 -4.15 -9.82 -14.13
N TYR A 291 -3.22 -10.63 -13.63
CA TYR A 291 -2.52 -10.42 -12.37
C TYR A 291 -1.01 -10.68 -12.50
N GLY A 292 -0.21 -9.89 -11.81
CA GLY A 292 1.24 -10.05 -11.75
C GLY A 292 1.72 -10.20 -10.31
N GLY A 293 2.89 -9.66 -9.98
CA GLY A 293 3.45 -9.69 -8.63
C GLY A 293 2.76 -8.71 -7.68
N HIS A 294 1.53 -8.98 -7.27
CA HIS A 294 0.67 -8.11 -6.46
C HIS A 294 0.26 -6.80 -7.16
N PHE A 295 0.16 -6.83 -8.50
CA PHE A 295 -0.43 -5.79 -9.33
C PHE A 295 -1.47 -6.37 -10.27
N TRP A 296 -2.50 -5.60 -10.55
CA TRP A 296 -3.51 -5.91 -11.55
C TRP A 296 -3.04 -5.43 -12.92
N LEU A 297 -3.20 -6.27 -13.93
CA LEU A 297 -2.76 -6.00 -15.30
C LEU A 297 -3.97 -5.76 -16.21
N ASN A 298 -3.86 -4.85 -17.17
CA ASN A 298 -4.89 -4.63 -18.17
C ASN A 298 -4.82 -5.68 -19.27
N ARG A 299 -5.06 -6.93 -18.90
CA ARG A 299 -5.06 -8.10 -19.76
C ARG A 299 -6.30 -8.93 -19.48
N PRO A 300 -6.81 -9.71 -20.45
CA PRO A 300 -7.94 -10.59 -20.22
C PRO A 300 -7.68 -11.56 -19.08
N LYS A 301 -8.68 -11.76 -18.23
CA LYS A 301 -8.69 -12.83 -17.24
C LYS A 301 -9.05 -14.16 -17.92
N PRO A 302 -8.88 -15.32 -17.24
CA PRO A 302 -9.27 -16.62 -17.78
C PRO A 302 -10.74 -16.71 -18.22
N ASN A 303 -11.62 -15.93 -17.61
CA ASN A 303 -13.05 -15.86 -17.96
C ASN A 303 -13.37 -14.84 -19.09
N GLY A 304 -12.35 -14.28 -19.74
CA GLY A 304 -12.49 -13.30 -20.80
C GLY A 304 -12.79 -11.87 -20.36
N GLU A 305 -12.99 -11.61 -19.05
CA GLU A 305 -13.18 -10.25 -18.55
C GLU A 305 -11.89 -9.45 -18.60
N SER A 306 -11.99 -8.14 -18.79
CA SER A 306 -10.85 -7.24 -18.63
C SER A 306 -10.38 -7.19 -17.17
N GLY A 307 -9.06 -7.27 -16.99
CA GLY A 307 -8.46 -7.22 -15.64
C GLY A 307 -8.62 -5.87 -14.95
N LEU A 308 -8.48 -4.76 -15.68
CA LEU A 308 -8.41 -3.41 -15.13
C LEU A 308 -9.48 -2.48 -15.72
N PHE A 309 -9.53 -2.30 -17.03
CA PHE A 309 -10.53 -1.48 -17.72
C PHE A 309 -11.45 -2.39 -18.53
N ALA A 310 -12.74 -2.21 -18.46
CA ALA A 310 -13.70 -2.95 -19.25
C ALA A 310 -13.41 -2.79 -20.76
N ASP A 311 -12.56 -3.64 -21.32
CA ASP A 311 -12.14 -3.72 -22.73
C ASP A 311 -11.56 -2.43 -23.33
N GLN A 312 -11.04 -1.55 -22.46
CA GLN A 312 -10.50 -0.25 -22.85
C GLN A 312 -9.11 -0.05 -22.26
N GLY A 313 -8.36 0.85 -22.89
CA GLY A 313 -7.05 1.25 -22.42
C GLY A 313 -5.89 0.39 -22.92
N PRO A 314 -4.66 0.88 -22.74
CA PRO A 314 -3.46 0.21 -23.23
C PRO A 314 -3.19 -1.12 -22.52
N ALA A 315 -2.73 -2.12 -23.27
CA ALA A 315 -2.41 -3.45 -22.74
C ALA A 315 -1.22 -3.44 -21.76
N ASP A 316 -0.39 -2.39 -21.78
CA ASP A 316 0.74 -2.21 -20.86
C ASP A 316 0.35 -1.51 -19.56
N ALA A 317 -0.92 -1.11 -19.40
CA ALA A 317 -1.42 -0.53 -18.16
C ALA A 317 -1.46 -1.58 -17.04
N TYR A 318 -1.06 -1.18 -15.85
CA TYR A 318 -1.16 -1.98 -14.63
C TYR A 318 -1.48 -1.09 -13.44
N SER A 319 -1.93 -1.69 -12.34
CA SER A 319 -2.46 -0.89 -11.22
C SER A 319 -2.35 -1.60 -9.88
N ALA A 320 -2.10 -0.81 -8.83
CA ALA A 320 -2.47 -1.18 -7.49
C ALA A 320 -3.95 -0.84 -7.27
N ASN A 321 -4.76 -1.85 -6.91
CA ASN A 321 -6.21 -1.68 -6.69
C ASN A 321 -6.58 -1.97 -5.24
N GLY A 322 -7.52 -1.21 -4.71
CA GLY A 322 -8.09 -1.39 -3.38
C GLY A 322 -9.62 -1.50 -3.40
N HIS A 323 -10.15 -2.15 -2.37
CA HIS A 323 -11.59 -2.23 -2.11
C HIS A 323 -12.22 -0.83 -2.16
N LEU A 324 -13.50 -0.76 -2.49
CA LEU A 324 -14.24 0.50 -2.67
C LEU A 324 -13.66 1.42 -3.76
N GLY A 325 -12.93 0.86 -4.73
CA GLY A 325 -12.49 1.58 -5.92
C GLY A 325 -11.29 2.51 -5.70
N GLN A 326 -10.32 2.10 -4.89
CA GLN A 326 -9.02 2.76 -4.83
C GLN A 326 -8.17 2.28 -6.01
N TYR A 327 -7.52 3.21 -6.71
CA TYR A 327 -6.68 2.88 -7.88
C TYR A 327 -5.43 3.77 -7.92
N VAL A 328 -4.28 3.13 -8.17
CA VAL A 328 -3.06 3.78 -8.68
C VAL A 328 -2.74 3.11 -10.01
N ILE A 329 -3.09 3.76 -11.10
CA ILE A 329 -2.96 3.23 -12.46
C ILE A 329 -1.69 3.78 -13.08
N ILE A 330 -0.87 2.91 -13.67
CA ILE A 330 0.39 3.23 -14.30
C ILE A 330 0.30 2.81 -15.77
N VAL A 331 0.60 3.73 -16.70
CA VAL A 331 0.50 3.49 -18.15
C VAL A 331 1.82 3.90 -18.81
N PRO A 332 2.76 2.97 -18.97
CA PRO A 332 4.09 3.26 -19.52
C PRO A 332 4.06 3.86 -20.92
N SER A 333 3.26 3.30 -21.85
CA SER A 333 3.14 3.80 -23.22
C SER A 333 2.63 5.24 -23.32
N LYS A 334 2.01 5.74 -22.27
CA LYS A 334 1.50 7.12 -22.21
C LYS A 334 2.26 7.99 -21.21
N ARG A 335 3.28 7.49 -20.53
CA ARG A 335 3.98 8.20 -19.45
C ARG A 335 2.98 8.81 -18.45
N LEU A 336 2.02 8.01 -18.02
CA LEU A 336 0.85 8.47 -17.28
C LEU A 336 0.69 7.71 -15.96
N VAL A 337 0.37 8.45 -14.89
CA VAL A 337 -0.14 7.90 -13.63
C VAL A 337 -1.50 8.53 -13.35
N VAL A 338 -2.48 7.70 -12.99
CA VAL A 338 -3.80 8.15 -12.54
C VAL A 338 -4.08 7.57 -11.17
N VAL A 339 -4.34 8.43 -10.20
CA VAL A 339 -4.80 8.03 -8.86
C VAL A 339 -6.27 8.39 -8.73
N ARG A 340 -7.08 7.43 -8.36
CA ARG A 340 -8.46 7.66 -7.93
C ARG A 340 -8.68 7.07 -6.56
N LEU A 341 -9.13 7.89 -5.61
CA LEU A 341 -9.49 7.49 -4.25
C LEU A 341 -10.95 7.85 -3.99
N GLY A 342 -11.70 6.94 -3.38
CA GLY A 342 -13.14 7.15 -3.21
C GLY A 342 -13.83 6.04 -2.42
N LYS A 343 -15.18 5.98 -2.57
CA LYS A 343 -16.01 4.93 -1.96
C LYS A 343 -17.05 4.47 -2.97
N THR A 344 -16.76 3.38 -3.65
CA THR A 344 -17.63 2.76 -4.67
C THR A 344 -17.78 1.28 -4.33
N GLN A 345 -18.99 0.82 -4.09
CA GLN A 345 -19.27 -0.58 -3.78
C GLN A 345 -18.88 -1.49 -4.96
N ASP A 346 -18.64 -2.75 -4.69
CA ASP A 346 -18.10 -3.69 -5.66
C ASP A 346 -19.02 -3.92 -6.86
N ASP A 347 -20.33 -3.99 -6.63
CA ASP A 347 -21.38 -4.07 -7.65
C ASP A 347 -21.50 -2.81 -8.53
N GLN A 348 -20.92 -1.69 -8.11
CA GLN A 348 -20.98 -0.38 -8.75
C GLN A 348 -19.65 0.03 -9.39
N ARG A 349 -18.64 -0.84 -9.39
CA ARG A 349 -17.29 -0.49 -9.88
C ARG A 349 -17.18 -0.39 -11.40
N GLN A 350 -18.04 -1.04 -12.15
CA GLN A 350 -17.92 -1.09 -13.60
C GLN A 350 -18.00 0.29 -14.28
N PRO A 351 -18.95 1.20 -13.95
CA PRO A 351 -18.95 2.57 -14.48
C PRO A 351 -17.65 3.33 -14.17
N VAL A 352 -17.11 3.18 -12.96
CA VAL A 352 -15.84 3.81 -12.54
C VAL A 352 -14.67 3.29 -13.38
N LYS A 353 -14.57 1.98 -13.60
CA LYS A 353 -13.55 1.38 -14.46
C LYS A 353 -13.64 1.89 -15.90
N THR A 354 -14.85 1.97 -16.45
CA THR A 354 -15.09 2.53 -17.79
C THR A 354 -14.64 4.00 -17.88
N ALA A 355 -14.96 4.81 -16.87
CA ALA A 355 -14.55 6.21 -16.82
C ALA A 355 -13.01 6.34 -16.68
N LEU A 356 -12.36 5.49 -15.89
CA LEU A 356 -10.89 5.43 -15.80
C LEU A 356 -10.26 5.06 -17.15
N GLY A 357 -10.83 4.10 -17.87
CA GLY A 357 -10.42 3.75 -19.23
C GLY A 357 -10.55 4.94 -20.20
N ARG A 358 -11.67 5.67 -20.17
CA ARG A 358 -11.87 6.90 -20.98
C ARG A 358 -10.85 7.98 -20.62
N LEU A 359 -10.59 8.19 -19.31
CA LEU A 359 -9.58 9.16 -18.84
C LEU A 359 -8.19 8.78 -19.37
N VAL A 360 -7.79 7.52 -19.24
CA VAL A 360 -6.50 7.04 -19.77
C VAL A 360 -6.44 7.19 -21.29
N ASN A 361 -7.52 6.90 -22.01
CA ASN A 361 -7.57 6.99 -23.48
C ASN A 361 -7.60 8.42 -24.00
N SER A 362 -7.96 9.41 -23.18
CA SER A 362 -7.88 10.82 -23.58
C SER A 362 -6.46 11.33 -23.79
N PHE A 363 -5.44 10.57 -23.36
CA PHE A 363 -4.03 10.87 -23.59
C PHE A 363 -3.47 10.04 -24.75
N GLN A 364 -2.66 10.69 -25.60
CA GLN A 364 -1.95 10.01 -26.67
C GLN A 364 -0.76 9.19 -26.14
N ALA A 365 -0.42 8.11 -26.82
CA ALA A 365 0.82 7.40 -26.57
C ALA A 365 2.02 8.28 -26.94
N VAL A 366 3.11 8.14 -26.21
CA VAL A 366 4.39 8.79 -26.55
C VAL A 366 4.97 8.07 -27.76
N ALA A 367 5.40 8.81 -28.78
CA ALA A 367 6.18 8.23 -29.88
C ALA A 367 7.43 7.54 -29.29
N ARG A 368 7.67 6.31 -29.70
CA ARG A 368 8.84 5.53 -29.28
C ARG A 368 10.10 6.01 -29.99
#